data_f186dfd1950921cb54b2d6e6c1558114
#
_entry.id   f186dfd1950921cb54b2d6e6c1558114
#
_cell.length_a   1.000
_cell.length_b   1.000
_cell.length_c   1.000
_cell.angle_alpha   90.00
_cell.angle_beta   90.00
_cell.angle_gamma   90.00
#
_symmetry.space_group_name_H-M   'P 1'
#
loop_
_entity.id
_entity.type
_entity.pdbx_description
1 polymer ?
#
loop_
_entity_poly.entity_id
_entity_poly.type
_entity_poly.pdbx_seq_one_letter_code
_entity_poly.pdbx_strand_id
1 'polypeptide(L)'
;MERVPVPASPDAGEDSGFRTFHELLVAHEFALWGNLDRCATFAEAVLFWQGNEYEERQVFLARLDGAPVGSGSLTLPLSENTTTAGVDVVVDPAFRRRGIGSEILRWLEERARERDRVSFDAYCGEPIGPDSGAVLLGAKSGTGGVPRDSASTCFALHNGYSLEQVETNSTLELPVAEPLLAELEAQATQQASGYSLLGWGDRCPDDLVGAFSRLKSLMSTEVPIAGLGWEGEDWDAVRVRQEESTVKASGLDSVVAVARHDGTGELAAYTVLTHRGATPAVIYQEDTLVAPGHRGHRLGMLVKIANLRRAAGLWTDATSVMTWNANENRHMLAINIALGFKPSGFEGEWQKRLG
;
A
#
# COMPACT_ATOMS: atom_id res chain seq x y z
N MET A 1 -4.22 -19.69 -19.85
CA MET A 1 -3.36 -19.04 -18.80
C MET A 1 -2.01 -19.73 -18.76
N GLU A 2 -0.94 -18.95 -18.76
CA GLU A 2 0.44 -19.42 -18.70
C GLU A 2 1.08 -18.86 -17.41
N ARG A 3 1.64 -19.72 -16.56
CA ARG A 3 2.41 -19.27 -15.39
C ARG A 3 3.74 -18.69 -15.89
N VAL A 4 4.06 -17.50 -15.43
CA VAL A 4 5.29 -16.82 -15.80
C VAL A 4 6.31 -16.96 -14.68
N PRO A 5 7.53 -17.49 -14.97
CA PRO A 5 8.60 -17.50 -13.98
C PRO A 5 9.05 -16.08 -13.66
N VAL A 6 9.19 -15.78 -12.36
CA VAL A 6 9.81 -14.53 -11.91
C VAL A 6 11.32 -14.66 -12.09
N PRO A 7 12.01 -13.68 -12.68
CA PRO A 7 13.47 -13.71 -12.84
C PRO A 7 14.18 -13.82 -11.48
N ALA A 8 15.35 -14.48 -11.45
CA ALA A 8 16.17 -14.59 -10.24
C ALA A 8 16.82 -13.25 -9.84
N SER A 9 16.99 -12.34 -10.78
CA SER A 9 17.46 -10.98 -10.55
C SER A 9 16.86 -10.02 -11.58
N PRO A 10 16.82 -8.71 -11.31
CA PRO A 10 16.34 -7.73 -12.28
C PRO A 10 17.06 -7.78 -13.63
N ASP A 11 18.36 -8.05 -13.63
CA ASP A 11 19.20 -8.10 -14.83
C ASP A 11 18.94 -9.35 -15.70
N ALA A 12 18.37 -10.40 -15.12
CA ALA A 12 18.13 -11.69 -15.81
C ALA A 12 16.84 -11.72 -16.63
N GLY A 13 16.08 -10.64 -16.70
CA GLY A 13 14.69 -10.64 -17.18
C GLY A 13 14.40 -9.90 -18.48
N GLU A 14 15.40 -9.54 -19.31
CA GLU A 14 15.18 -8.63 -20.44
C GLU A 14 14.19 -9.13 -21.51
N ASP A 15 14.14 -10.41 -21.80
CA ASP A 15 13.20 -11.01 -22.80
C ASP A 15 12.26 -12.04 -22.18
N SER A 16 11.84 -11.83 -20.94
CA SER A 16 11.00 -12.79 -20.22
C SER A 16 9.51 -12.48 -20.33
N GLY A 17 8.67 -13.51 -20.18
CA GLY A 17 7.22 -13.32 -20.01
C GLY A 17 6.89 -12.41 -18.80
N PHE A 18 7.78 -12.34 -17.80
CA PHE A 18 7.63 -11.44 -16.67
C PHE A 18 7.74 -9.96 -17.08
N ARG A 19 8.58 -9.62 -18.06
CA ARG A 19 8.64 -8.27 -18.60
C ARG A 19 7.30 -7.89 -19.26
N THR A 20 6.74 -8.78 -20.05
CA THR A 20 5.40 -8.59 -20.65
C THR A 20 4.33 -8.39 -19.58
N PHE A 21 4.36 -9.17 -18.50
CA PHE A 21 3.47 -8.99 -17.35
C PHE A 21 3.63 -7.60 -16.76
N HIS A 22 4.84 -7.17 -16.45
CA HIS A 22 5.13 -5.85 -15.88
C HIS A 22 4.70 -4.70 -16.81
N GLU A 23 4.96 -4.81 -18.11
CA GLU A 23 4.55 -3.80 -19.11
C GLU A 23 3.03 -3.64 -19.20
N LEU A 24 2.27 -4.73 -19.06
CA LEU A 24 0.80 -4.66 -18.99
C LEU A 24 0.32 -3.89 -17.75
N LEU A 25 0.96 -4.09 -16.59
CA LEU A 25 0.65 -3.34 -15.37
C LEU A 25 1.00 -1.85 -15.53
N VAL A 26 2.19 -1.54 -16.04
CA VAL A 26 2.63 -0.16 -16.29
C VAL A 26 1.69 0.56 -17.26
N ALA A 27 1.29 -0.11 -18.35
CA ALA A 27 0.35 0.45 -19.31
C ALA A 27 -1.04 0.68 -18.70
N HIS A 28 -1.49 -0.22 -17.81
CA HIS A 28 -2.75 -0.07 -17.10
C HIS A 28 -2.71 1.14 -16.15
N GLU A 29 -1.69 1.25 -15.30
CA GLU A 29 -1.51 2.35 -14.36
C GLU A 29 -1.39 3.70 -15.07
N PHE A 30 -0.61 3.76 -16.15
CA PHE A 30 -0.51 4.98 -16.95
C PHE A 30 -1.86 5.38 -17.57
N ALA A 31 -2.62 4.41 -18.07
CA ALA A 31 -3.95 4.69 -18.64
C ALA A 31 -4.95 5.15 -17.57
N LEU A 32 -4.79 4.69 -16.31
CA LEU A 32 -5.66 5.04 -15.20
C LEU A 32 -5.31 6.41 -14.61
N TRP A 33 -4.03 6.67 -14.33
CA TRP A 33 -3.58 7.84 -13.57
C TRP A 33 -2.93 8.95 -14.41
N GLY A 34 -2.58 8.67 -15.68
CA GLY A 34 -1.88 9.60 -16.56
C GLY A 34 -0.40 9.82 -16.22
N ASN A 35 0.12 9.10 -15.22
CA ASN A 35 1.52 9.14 -14.80
C ASN A 35 1.94 7.74 -14.27
N LEU A 36 3.22 7.60 -13.91
CA LEU A 36 3.80 6.36 -13.39
C LEU A 36 4.20 6.46 -11.91
N ASP A 37 3.71 7.46 -11.22
CA ASP A 37 4.09 7.74 -9.83
C ASP A 37 3.76 6.57 -8.89
N ARG A 38 2.76 5.75 -9.23
CA ARG A 38 2.33 4.56 -8.47
C ARG A 38 2.95 3.26 -8.95
N CYS A 39 3.64 3.29 -10.09
CA CYS A 39 4.21 2.08 -10.67
C CYS A 39 5.50 1.67 -9.96
N ALA A 40 5.60 0.41 -9.58
CA ALA A 40 6.87 -0.20 -9.23
C ALA A 40 7.80 -0.24 -10.44
N THR A 41 9.09 0.00 -10.24
CA THR A 41 10.10 -0.25 -11.27
C THR A 41 10.17 -1.74 -11.58
N PHE A 42 10.77 -2.11 -12.71
CA PHE A 42 10.97 -3.52 -13.03
C PHE A 42 11.77 -4.27 -11.97
N ALA A 43 12.79 -3.62 -11.39
CA ALA A 43 13.60 -4.19 -10.33
C ALA A 43 12.79 -4.46 -9.05
N GLU A 44 11.98 -3.49 -8.62
CA GLU A 44 11.06 -3.66 -7.50
C GLU A 44 10.06 -4.79 -7.77
N ALA A 45 9.47 -4.82 -8.98
CA ALA A 45 8.51 -5.85 -9.35
C ALA A 45 9.14 -7.26 -9.32
N VAL A 46 10.38 -7.44 -9.80
CA VAL A 46 11.10 -8.72 -9.72
C VAL A 46 11.24 -9.16 -8.26
N LEU A 47 11.73 -8.29 -7.39
CA LEU A 47 11.94 -8.62 -5.97
C LEU A 47 10.62 -8.87 -5.24
N PHE A 48 9.61 -8.07 -5.50
CA PHE A 48 8.28 -8.25 -4.93
C PHE A 48 7.69 -9.62 -5.33
N TRP A 49 7.66 -9.94 -6.62
CA TRP A 49 7.01 -11.15 -7.11
C TRP A 49 7.79 -12.45 -6.84
N GLN A 50 9.03 -12.38 -6.38
CA GLN A 50 9.73 -13.56 -5.85
C GLN A 50 9.07 -14.13 -4.60
N GLY A 51 8.27 -13.32 -3.88
CA GLY A 51 7.69 -13.71 -2.61
C GLY A 51 8.74 -13.80 -1.49
N ASN A 52 8.34 -14.33 -0.36
CA ASN A 52 9.20 -14.52 0.82
C ASN A 52 8.67 -15.70 1.66
N GLU A 53 9.17 -15.89 2.89
CA GLU A 53 8.72 -16.95 3.78
C GLU A 53 7.29 -16.74 4.33
N TYR A 54 6.74 -15.52 4.23
CA TYR A 54 5.39 -15.16 4.69
C TYR A 54 4.36 -15.14 3.56
N GLU A 55 4.80 -15.02 2.28
CA GLU A 55 3.93 -14.94 1.13
C GLU A 55 4.50 -15.64 -0.11
N GLU A 56 3.71 -16.54 -0.68
CA GLU A 56 3.93 -17.03 -2.05
C GLU A 56 3.22 -16.11 -3.04
N ARG A 57 3.91 -15.72 -4.11
CA ARG A 57 3.38 -14.87 -5.17
C ARG A 57 3.53 -15.53 -6.54
N GLN A 58 2.50 -15.42 -7.35
CA GLN A 58 2.44 -16.06 -8.67
C GLN A 58 1.91 -15.08 -9.69
N VAL A 59 2.53 -15.06 -10.88
CA VAL A 59 2.10 -14.21 -12.00
C VAL A 59 1.80 -15.05 -13.24
N PHE A 60 0.83 -14.59 -14.03
CA PHE A 60 0.30 -15.31 -15.16
C PHE A 60 0.02 -14.37 -16.33
N LEU A 61 0.19 -14.86 -17.55
CA LEU A 61 -0.24 -14.21 -18.79
C LEU A 61 -1.43 -14.94 -19.40
N ALA A 62 -2.43 -14.20 -19.80
CA ALA A 62 -3.49 -14.67 -20.67
C ALA A 62 -3.08 -14.42 -22.12
N ARG A 63 -3.12 -15.48 -22.96
CA ARG A 63 -2.80 -15.39 -24.38
C ARG A 63 -3.99 -15.78 -25.23
N LEU A 64 -4.17 -15.07 -26.33
CA LEU A 64 -5.11 -15.39 -27.41
C LEU A 64 -4.31 -15.50 -28.71
N ASP A 65 -4.36 -16.64 -29.36
CA ASP A 65 -3.59 -16.94 -30.58
C ASP A 65 -2.09 -16.61 -30.42
N GLY A 66 -1.54 -16.90 -29.24
CA GLY A 66 -0.14 -16.67 -28.90
C GLY A 66 0.19 -15.25 -28.42
N ALA A 67 -0.66 -14.25 -28.70
CA ALA A 67 -0.47 -12.87 -28.25
C ALA A 67 -0.91 -12.68 -26.79
N PRO A 68 -0.15 -11.92 -25.96
CA PRO A 68 -0.60 -11.57 -24.61
C PRO A 68 -1.78 -10.59 -24.71
N VAL A 69 -2.87 -10.88 -23.99
CA VAL A 69 -4.10 -10.09 -24.00
C VAL A 69 -4.50 -9.61 -22.60
N GLY A 70 -3.78 -10.05 -21.60
CA GLY A 70 -3.99 -9.67 -20.20
C GLY A 70 -3.09 -10.45 -19.26
N SER A 71 -3.17 -10.12 -18.01
CA SER A 71 -2.41 -10.77 -16.93
C SER A 71 -3.30 -11.03 -15.72
N GLY A 72 -2.85 -11.93 -14.88
CA GLY A 72 -3.41 -12.16 -13.57
C GLY A 72 -2.34 -12.48 -12.56
N SER A 73 -2.60 -12.21 -11.30
CA SER A 73 -1.68 -12.54 -10.23
C SER A 73 -2.38 -13.08 -8.99
N LEU A 74 -1.63 -13.86 -8.20
CA LEU A 74 -2.03 -14.39 -6.92
C LEU A 74 -1.00 -14.04 -5.86
N THR A 75 -1.47 -13.56 -4.71
CA THR A 75 -0.71 -13.45 -3.47
C THR A 75 -1.33 -14.39 -2.45
N LEU A 76 -0.54 -15.30 -1.92
CA LEU A 76 -0.97 -16.35 -1.03
C LEU A 76 -0.22 -16.23 0.31
N PRO A 77 -0.84 -15.66 1.36
CA PRO A 77 -0.26 -15.64 2.69
C PRO A 77 0.04 -17.05 3.21
N LEU A 78 1.17 -17.24 3.92
CA LEU A 78 1.69 -18.53 4.36
C LEU A 78 1.68 -18.71 5.89
N SER A 79 1.67 -17.61 6.65
CA SER A 79 1.69 -17.63 8.12
C SER A 79 0.35 -17.24 8.72
N GLU A 80 -0.06 -16.00 8.54
CA GLU A 80 -1.36 -15.45 8.92
C GLU A 80 -2.24 -15.34 7.66
N ASN A 81 -3.54 -15.12 7.82
CA ASN A 81 -4.49 -14.96 6.69
C ASN A 81 -4.48 -16.13 5.67
N THR A 82 -4.14 -17.33 6.14
CA THR A 82 -3.91 -18.49 5.28
C THR A 82 -5.15 -19.02 4.56
N THR A 83 -6.32 -18.45 4.82
CA THR A 83 -7.57 -18.76 4.09
C THR A 83 -7.90 -17.71 3.01
N THR A 84 -7.07 -16.68 2.88
CA THR A 84 -7.25 -15.56 1.95
C THR A 84 -6.26 -15.65 0.78
N ALA A 85 -6.64 -15.15 -0.38
CA ALA A 85 -5.77 -14.90 -1.52
C ALA A 85 -6.00 -13.50 -2.07
N GLY A 86 -4.94 -12.76 -2.29
CA GLY A 86 -4.97 -11.55 -3.12
C GLY A 86 -5.05 -11.93 -4.60
N VAL A 87 -5.96 -11.32 -5.35
CA VAL A 87 -6.14 -11.53 -6.79
C VAL A 87 -6.09 -10.21 -7.54
N ASP A 88 -5.38 -10.17 -8.65
CA ASP A 88 -5.39 -9.01 -9.54
C ASP A 88 -5.54 -9.46 -10.99
N VAL A 89 -6.23 -8.63 -11.81
CA VAL A 89 -6.54 -8.91 -13.20
C VAL A 89 -6.39 -7.64 -14.04
N VAL A 90 -5.51 -7.68 -15.01
CA VAL A 90 -5.37 -6.64 -16.02
C VAL A 90 -5.68 -7.21 -17.39
N VAL A 91 -6.53 -6.51 -18.15
CA VAL A 91 -6.82 -6.85 -19.56
C VAL A 91 -6.43 -5.67 -20.45
N ASP A 92 -5.65 -5.95 -21.48
CA ASP A 92 -5.30 -4.97 -22.49
C ASP A 92 -6.56 -4.28 -23.02
N PRO A 93 -6.63 -2.95 -23.08
CA PRO A 93 -7.79 -2.20 -23.52
C PRO A 93 -8.40 -2.66 -24.84
N ALA A 94 -7.57 -3.11 -25.81
CA ALA A 94 -8.02 -3.62 -27.11
C ALA A 94 -8.82 -4.94 -27.02
N PHE A 95 -8.70 -5.66 -25.90
CA PHE A 95 -9.34 -6.95 -25.68
C PHE A 95 -10.42 -6.94 -24.60
N ARG A 96 -10.72 -5.78 -23.99
CA ARG A 96 -11.76 -5.62 -22.97
C ARG A 96 -13.16 -5.92 -23.54
N ARG A 97 -14.12 -6.15 -22.65
CA ARG A 97 -15.54 -6.43 -22.96
C ARG A 97 -15.78 -7.69 -23.81
N ARG A 98 -14.87 -8.66 -23.74
CA ARG A 98 -14.97 -9.98 -24.42
C ARG A 98 -15.02 -11.15 -23.43
N GLY A 99 -15.25 -10.90 -22.14
CA GLY A 99 -15.27 -11.93 -21.10
C GLY A 99 -13.91 -12.36 -20.55
N ILE A 100 -12.79 -11.90 -21.15
CA ILE A 100 -11.42 -12.34 -20.82
C ILE A 100 -11.10 -12.09 -19.34
N GLY A 101 -11.42 -10.91 -18.81
CA GLY A 101 -11.14 -10.59 -17.41
C GLY A 101 -11.85 -11.54 -16.44
N SER A 102 -13.13 -11.83 -16.64
CA SER A 102 -13.87 -12.78 -15.81
C SER A 102 -13.37 -14.23 -15.94
N GLU A 103 -12.83 -14.60 -17.09
CA GLU A 103 -12.21 -15.90 -17.27
C GLU A 103 -10.86 -16.01 -16.55
N ILE A 104 -10.03 -14.96 -16.62
CA ILE A 104 -8.78 -14.88 -15.85
C ILE A 104 -9.11 -14.96 -14.34
N LEU A 105 -10.04 -14.15 -13.85
CA LEU A 105 -10.40 -14.10 -12.44
C LEU A 105 -10.91 -15.46 -11.93
N ARG A 106 -11.83 -16.07 -12.67
CA ARG A 106 -12.35 -17.41 -12.32
C ARG A 106 -11.23 -18.45 -12.24
N TRP A 107 -10.28 -18.41 -13.17
CA TRP A 107 -9.14 -19.31 -13.18
C TRP A 107 -8.22 -19.07 -11.96
N LEU A 108 -7.96 -17.81 -11.59
CA LEU A 108 -7.19 -17.46 -10.39
C LEU A 108 -7.89 -17.94 -9.10
N GLU A 109 -9.20 -17.71 -8.99
CA GLU A 109 -10.00 -18.19 -7.86
C GLU A 109 -9.98 -19.73 -7.74
N GLU A 110 -10.11 -20.46 -8.85
CA GLU A 110 -10.00 -21.93 -8.87
C GLU A 110 -8.63 -22.38 -8.37
N ARG A 111 -7.56 -21.72 -8.82
CA ARG A 111 -6.20 -22.02 -8.40
C ARG A 111 -5.94 -21.67 -6.92
N ALA A 112 -6.54 -20.62 -6.42
CA ALA A 112 -6.47 -20.29 -5.00
C ALA A 112 -7.23 -21.32 -4.15
N ARG A 113 -8.39 -21.81 -4.63
CA ARG A 113 -9.15 -22.90 -3.96
C ARG A 113 -8.35 -24.20 -3.88
N GLU A 114 -7.55 -24.54 -4.88
CA GLU A 114 -6.62 -25.68 -4.83
C GLU A 114 -5.60 -25.59 -3.69
N ARG A 115 -5.47 -24.39 -3.10
CA ARG A 115 -4.60 -24.07 -1.97
C ARG A 115 -5.40 -23.72 -0.71
N ASP A 116 -6.63 -24.22 -0.62
CA ASP A 116 -7.56 -24.05 0.53
C ASP A 116 -7.93 -22.59 0.83
N ARG A 117 -7.86 -21.69 -0.17
CA ARG A 117 -8.32 -20.30 -0.01
C ARG A 117 -9.82 -20.19 -0.22
N VAL A 118 -10.50 -19.52 0.70
CA VAL A 118 -11.97 -19.33 0.68
C VAL A 118 -12.40 -17.87 0.64
N SER A 119 -11.44 -16.95 0.78
CA SER A 119 -11.61 -15.50 0.65
C SER A 119 -10.69 -14.96 -0.45
N PHE A 120 -11.20 -14.06 -1.27
CA PHE A 120 -10.45 -13.44 -2.35
C PHE A 120 -10.53 -11.93 -2.21
N ASP A 121 -9.38 -11.28 -2.09
CA ASP A 121 -9.23 -9.85 -1.94
C ASP A 121 -8.69 -9.24 -3.23
N ALA A 122 -9.22 -8.07 -3.60
CA ALA A 122 -8.80 -7.32 -4.77
C ALA A 122 -8.85 -5.82 -4.48
N TYR A 123 -7.98 -5.07 -5.13
CA TYR A 123 -7.91 -3.61 -5.03
C TYR A 123 -8.20 -2.97 -6.38
N CYS A 124 -8.91 -1.84 -6.36
CA CYS A 124 -9.20 -1.09 -7.59
C CYS A 124 -9.00 0.40 -7.35
N GLY A 125 -7.99 0.97 -8.00
CA GLY A 125 -7.76 2.41 -8.00
C GLY A 125 -8.81 3.17 -8.82
N GLU A 126 -9.23 4.33 -8.32
CA GLU A 126 -10.19 5.24 -8.97
C GLU A 126 -9.67 6.68 -8.84
N PRO A 127 -9.16 7.28 -9.92
CA PRO A 127 -8.76 8.69 -9.89
C PRO A 127 -9.97 9.59 -9.64
N ILE A 128 -9.75 10.73 -8.97
CA ILE A 128 -10.78 11.74 -8.81
C ILE A 128 -11.00 12.41 -10.19
N GLY A 129 -12.17 12.19 -10.76
CA GLY A 129 -12.58 12.85 -11.98
C GLY A 129 -12.95 14.33 -11.74
N PRO A 130 -12.84 15.19 -12.78
CA PRO A 130 -13.16 16.61 -12.69
C PRO A 130 -14.63 16.92 -12.37
N ASP A 131 -15.54 15.98 -12.56
CA ASP A 131 -16.98 16.14 -12.31
C ASP A 131 -17.55 14.98 -11.52
N SER A 132 -17.80 15.20 -10.25
CA SER A 132 -18.29 14.19 -9.33
C SER A 132 -19.82 14.06 -9.24
N GLY A 133 -20.53 14.30 -10.32
CA GLY A 133 -21.95 13.91 -10.41
C GLY A 133 -22.20 12.40 -10.46
N ALA A 134 -21.13 11.60 -10.37
CA ALA A 134 -21.21 10.15 -10.39
C ALA A 134 -21.97 9.60 -9.16
N VAL A 135 -22.88 8.66 -9.40
CA VAL A 135 -23.52 7.89 -8.33
C VAL A 135 -22.43 6.99 -7.71
N LEU A 136 -22.22 7.14 -6.41
CA LEU A 136 -21.27 6.31 -5.68
C LEU A 136 -21.90 5.02 -5.19
N LEU A 137 -21.14 3.93 -5.28
CA LEU A 137 -21.36 2.71 -4.52
C LEU A 137 -20.67 2.89 -3.16
N GLY A 138 -21.47 2.93 -2.07
CA GLY A 138 -20.91 3.02 -0.72
C GLY A 138 -20.25 1.73 -0.27
N ALA A 139 -19.17 1.84 0.49
CA ALA A 139 -18.53 0.69 1.13
C ALA A 139 -19.39 0.13 2.27
N LYS A 140 -19.25 -1.16 2.57
CA LYS A 140 -19.91 -1.81 3.73
C LYS A 140 -19.45 -1.24 5.07
N SER A 141 -18.25 -0.69 5.15
CA SER A 141 -17.75 0.05 6.31
C SER A 141 -18.62 1.25 6.70
N GLY A 142 -19.49 1.71 5.80
CA GLY A 142 -20.37 2.87 6.00
C GLY A 142 -19.71 4.22 5.71
N THR A 143 -18.45 4.24 5.29
CA THR A 143 -17.71 5.44 4.91
C THR A 143 -17.00 5.27 3.57
N GLY A 144 -17.00 6.35 2.77
CA GLY A 144 -16.43 6.32 1.43
C GLY A 144 -17.29 5.60 0.40
N GLY A 145 -16.92 5.74 -0.84
CA GLY A 145 -17.56 5.10 -1.98
C GLY A 145 -16.75 5.31 -3.24
N VAL A 146 -16.96 4.43 -4.21
CA VAL A 146 -16.34 4.48 -5.55
C VAL A 146 -17.40 4.72 -6.61
N PRO A 147 -17.05 5.26 -7.79
CA PRO A 147 -18.01 5.46 -8.88
C PRO A 147 -18.69 4.13 -9.25
N ARG A 148 -20.02 4.09 -9.15
CA ARG A 148 -20.81 2.86 -9.37
C ARG A 148 -20.66 2.30 -10.79
N ASP A 149 -20.50 3.19 -11.76
CA ASP A 149 -20.48 2.84 -13.18
C ASP A 149 -19.05 2.74 -13.74
N SER A 150 -18.02 2.83 -12.88
CA SER A 150 -16.64 2.60 -13.34
C SER A 150 -16.45 1.16 -13.82
N ALA A 151 -15.47 0.97 -14.71
CA ALA A 151 -15.22 -0.35 -15.29
C ALA A 151 -14.79 -1.38 -14.22
N SER A 152 -13.97 -0.96 -13.26
CA SER A 152 -13.50 -1.74 -12.12
C SER A 152 -14.66 -2.13 -11.18
N THR A 153 -15.50 -1.16 -10.78
CA THR A 153 -16.68 -1.40 -9.95
C THR A 153 -17.67 -2.37 -10.62
N CYS A 154 -17.99 -2.14 -11.90
CA CYS A 154 -18.87 -3.04 -12.66
C CYS A 154 -18.28 -4.45 -12.77
N PHE A 155 -16.97 -4.57 -12.97
CA PHE A 155 -16.28 -5.85 -13.06
C PHE A 155 -16.30 -6.60 -11.73
N ALA A 156 -15.98 -5.95 -10.63
CA ALA A 156 -15.99 -6.53 -9.29
C ALA A 156 -17.40 -7.04 -8.91
N LEU A 157 -18.43 -6.19 -9.07
CA LEU A 157 -19.81 -6.57 -8.77
C LEU A 157 -20.30 -7.73 -9.65
N HIS A 158 -19.98 -7.72 -10.96
CA HIS A 158 -20.38 -8.79 -11.89
C HIS A 158 -19.78 -10.15 -11.49
N ASN A 159 -18.58 -10.16 -10.91
CA ASN A 159 -17.89 -11.38 -10.48
C ASN A 159 -18.18 -11.75 -8.99
N GLY A 160 -19.12 -11.05 -8.34
CA GLY A 160 -19.60 -11.40 -7.01
C GLY A 160 -18.75 -10.87 -5.86
N TYR A 161 -17.92 -9.86 -6.11
CA TYR A 161 -17.18 -9.13 -5.07
C TYR A 161 -18.07 -8.07 -4.45
N SER A 162 -17.82 -7.77 -3.19
CA SER A 162 -18.44 -6.68 -2.45
C SER A 162 -17.38 -5.66 -2.01
N LEU A 163 -17.73 -4.38 -2.08
CA LEU A 163 -16.87 -3.30 -1.62
C LEU A 163 -16.92 -3.24 -0.09
N GLU A 164 -15.85 -3.67 0.56
CA GLU A 164 -15.77 -3.72 2.02
C GLU A 164 -15.31 -2.38 2.58
N GLN A 165 -14.27 -1.77 1.99
CA GLN A 165 -13.65 -0.54 2.43
C GLN A 165 -13.29 0.36 1.25
N VAL A 166 -13.12 1.65 1.51
CA VAL A 166 -12.52 2.60 0.58
C VAL A 166 -11.41 3.35 1.28
N GLU A 167 -10.25 3.38 0.65
CA GLU A 167 -9.17 4.25 1.05
C GLU A 167 -9.14 5.53 0.21
N THR A 168 -8.84 6.64 0.85
CA THR A 168 -8.54 7.90 0.15
C THR A 168 -7.05 7.97 -0.12
N ASN A 169 -6.70 8.02 -1.40
CA ASN A 169 -5.38 8.40 -1.85
C ASN A 169 -5.24 9.92 -1.75
N SER A 170 -4.22 10.40 -1.08
CA SER A 170 -3.98 11.84 -0.88
C SER A 170 -2.55 12.24 -1.22
N THR A 171 -2.39 13.43 -1.73
CA THR A 171 -1.09 13.99 -2.12
C THR A 171 -0.83 15.29 -1.38
N LEU A 172 0.37 15.42 -0.83
CA LEU A 172 0.92 16.63 -0.23
C LEU A 172 1.96 17.24 -1.17
N GLU A 173 1.79 18.49 -1.56
CA GLU A 173 2.77 19.22 -2.35
C GLU A 173 3.97 19.64 -1.49
N LEU A 174 5.17 19.49 -2.01
CA LEU A 174 6.41 19.88 -1.37
C LEU A 174 7.03 21.11 -2.06
N PRO A 175 7.75 21.98 -1.31
CA PRO A 175 7.96 21.89 0.14
C PRO A 175 6.73 22.36 0.93
N VAL A 176 6.49 21.74 2.09
CA VAL A 176 5.51 22.24 3.05
C VAL A 176 6.02 23.54 3.65
N ALA A 177 5.16 24.54 3.78
CA ALA A 177 5.55 25.82 4.36
C ALA A 177 6.04 25.67 5.82
N GLU A 178 7.28 26.09 6.12
CA GLU A 178 7.87 25.95 7.45
C GLU A 178 7.05 26.60 8.57
N PRO A 179 6.39 27.77 8.39
CA PRO A 179 5.52 28.31 9.43
C PRO A 179 4.37 27.38 9.84
N LEU A 180 3.79 26.63 8.86
CA LEU A 180 2.75 25.65 9.14
C LEU A 180 3.31 24.47 9.95
N LEU A 181 4.46 23.92 9.54
CA LEU A 181 5.10 22.82 10.27
C LEU A 181 5.47 23.24 11.71
N ALA A 182 6.02 24.44 11.88
CA ALA A 182 6.41 24.96 13.19
C ALA A 182 5.18 25.17 14.10
N GLU A 183 4.08 25.68 13.57
CA GLU A 183 2.83 25.85 14.33
C GLU A 183 2.26 24.50 14.77
N LEU A 184 2.12 23.53 13.85
CA LEU A 184 1.59 22.21 14.16
C LEU A 184 2.47 21.44 15.15
N GLU A 185 3.81 21.58 15.02
CA GLU A 185 4.76 20.98 15.94
C GLU A 185 4.65 21.59 17.34
N ALA A 186 4.58 22.92 17.45
CA ALA A 186 4.42 23.59 18.73
C ALA A 186 3.14 23.17 19.46
N GLN A 187 2.02 23.07 18.72
CA GLN A 187 0.75 22.58 19.26
C GLN A 187 0.83 21.12 19.71
N ALA A 188 1.53 20.27 18.95
CA ALA A 188 1.67 18.85 19.27
C ALA A 188 2.62 18.63 20.45
N THR A 189 3.73 19.36 20.53
CA THR A 189 4.72 19.28 21.62
C THR A 189 4.11 19.64 22.98
N GLN A 190 3.16 20.58 23.04
CA GLN A 190 2.46 20.93 24.29
C GLN A 190 1.72 19.73 24.91
N GLN A 191 1.32 18.73 24.09
CA GLN A 191 0.60 17.55 24.54
C GLN A 191 1.48 16.30 24.65
N ALA A 192 2.73 16.38 24.19
CA ALA A 192 3.68 15.27 24.14
C ALA A 192 4.73 15.34 25.28
N SER A 193 4.39 15.95 26.41
CA SER A 193 5.28 15.96 27.59
C SER A 193 5.61 14.53 28.00
N GLY A 194 6.90 14.24 28.22
CA GLY A 194 7.38 12.89 28.56
C GLY A 194 7.66 11.98 27.36
N TYR A 195 7.72 12.56 26.16
CA TYR A 195 8.12 11.83 24.94
C TYR A 195 9.29 12.50 24.24
N SER A 196 10.21 11.68 23.75
CA SER A 196 11.33 12.10 22.92
C SER A 196 11.22 11.49 21.51
N LEU A 197 11.68 12.23 20.50
CA LEU A 197 11.72 11.74 19.12
C LEU A 197 13.07 11.09 18.80
N LEU A 198 13.03 9.96 18.15
CA LEU A 198 14.17 9.27 17.58
C LEU A 198 13.92 9.07 16.08
N GLY A 199 14.97 8.78 15.30
CA GLY A 199 14.80 8.47 13.90
C GLY A 199 16.06 7.84 13.29
N TRP A 200 15.84 7.04 12.25
CA TRP A 200 16.87 6.37 11.49
C TRP A 200 16.55 6.35 10.00
N GLY A 201 17.53 5.98 9.18
CA GLY A 201 17.31 5.65 7.77
C GLY A 201 17.14 4.15 7.60
N ASP A 202 17.19 3.63 6.45
CA ASP A 202 17.06 2.26 5.96
C ASP A 202 17.10 1.11 6.99
N ARG A 203 17.78 1.29 8.13
CA ARG A 203 17.99 0.23 9.13
C ARG A 203 17.70 0.72 10.54
N CYS A 204 16.79 0.04 11.23
CA CYS A 204 16.50 0.25 12.65
C CYS A 204 17.72 -0.09 13.52
N PRO A 205 18.09 0.72 14.54
CA PRO A 205 19.11 0.36 15.50
C PRO A 205 18.88 -1.00 16.15
N ASP A 206 19.95 -1.79 16.37
CA ASP A 206 19.81 -3.18 16.85
C ASP A 206 19.23 -3.24 18.27
N ASP A 207 19.42 -2.23 19.09
CA ASP A 207 18.84 -2.09 20.43
C ASP A 207 17.35 -1.71 20.41
N LEU A 208 16.82 -1.20 19.30
CA LEU A 208 15.43 -0.78 19.14
C LEU A 208 14.58 -1.78 18.33
N VAL A 209 15.19 -2.67 17.54
CA VAL A 209 14.47 -3.51 16.58
C VAL A 209 13.37 -4.37 17.21
N GLY A 210 13.61 -4.92 18.41
CA GLY A 210 12.60 -5.70 19.14
C GLY A 210 11.46 -4.85 19.71
N ALA A 211 11.69 -3.56 20.02
CA ALA A 211 10.62 -2.65 20.39
C ALA A 211 9.85 -2.16 19.16
N PHE A 212 10.54 -1.95 18.05
CA PHE A 212 9.95 -1.54 16.79
C PHE A 212 9.08 -2.62 16.17
N SER A 213 9.51 -3.90 16.23
CA SER A 213 8.71 -5.02 15.73
C SER A 213 7.35 -5.13 16.45
N ARG A 214 7.29 -4.84 17.75
CA ARG A 214 6.01 -4.80 18.48
C ARG A 214 5.06 -3.70 17.97
N LEU A 215 5.58 -2.52 17.57
CA LEU A 215 4.76 -1.48 16.95
C LEU A 215 4.26 -1.93 15.57
N LYS A 216 5.07 -2.66 14.80
CA LYS A 216 4.65 -3.21 13.51
C LYS A 216 3.55 -4.27 13.68
N SER A 217 3.64 -5.15 14.67
CA SER A 217 2.55 -6.09 14.98
C SER A 217 1.23 -5.35 15.31
N LEU A 218 1.31 -4.25 16.08
CA LEU A 218 0.12 -3.44 16.37
C LEU A 218 -0.49 -2.79 15.12
N MET A 219 0.30 -2.50 14.09
CA MET A 219 -0.22 -1.93 12.85
C MET A 219 -1.29 -2.79 12.22
N SER A 220 -1.10 -4.11 12.18
CA SER A 220 -2.06 -5.05 11.59
C SER A 220 -3.39 -5.19 12.36
N THR A 221 -3.45 -4.76 13.62
CA THR A 221 -4.63 -4.93 14.49
C THR A 221 -5.31 -3.62 14.87
N GLU A 222 -4.60 -2.49 14.78
CA GLU A 222 -5.07 -1.19 15.28
C GLU A 222 -5.56 -0.23 14.18
N VAL A 223 -5.35 -0.60 12.91
CA VAL A 223 -5.93 0.12 11.77
C VAL A 223 -7.31 -0.42 11.43
N PRO A 224 -8.23 0.43 10.94
CA PRO A 224 -9.52 -0.05 10.47
C PRO A 224 -9.36 -0.99 9.27
N ILE A 225 -9.95 -2.18 9.37
CA ILE A 225 -9.97 -3.18 8.28
C ILE A 225 -11.40 -3.49 7.82
N ALA A 226 -12.38 -2.71 8.25
CA ALA A 226 -13.80 -2.87 7.91
C ALA A 226 -14.29 -4.33 8.09
N GLY A 227 -14.92 -4.91 7.06
CA GLY A 227 -15.39 -6.29 7.03
C GLY A 227 -14.35 -7.29 6.51
N LEU A 228 -13.13 -6.83 6.16
CA LEU A 228 -12.03 -7.69 5.76
C LEU A 228 -11.64 -8.58 6.95
N GLY A 229 -11.62 -9.87 6.77
CA GLY A 229 -11.40 -10.81 7.89
C GLY A 229 -9.92 -11.09 8.10
N TRP A 230 -9.08 -10.05 8.07
CA TRP A 230 -7.64 -10.19 8.24
C TRP A 230 -7.26 -10.49 9.69
N GLU A 231 -6.29 -11.35 9.86
CA GLU A 231 -5.69 -11.72 11.15
C GLU A 231 -4.54 -10.76 11.47
N GLY A 232 -4.24 -10.59 12.77
CA GLY A 232 -3.07 -9.83 13.19
C GLY A 232 -1.77 -10.53 12.78
N GLU A 233 -0.82 -9.73 12.31
CA GLU A 233 0.50 -10.23 11.93
C GLU A 233 1.46 -10.24 13.11
N ASP A 234 2.27 -11.28 13.21
CA ASP A 234 3.31 -11.39 14.22
C ASP A 234 4.66 -10.92 13.65
N TRP A 235 5.15 -9.80 14.18
CA TRP A 235 6.42 -9.22 13.76
C TRP A 235 7.49 -9.42 14.83
N ASP A 236 8.62 -9.95 14.41
CA ASP A 236 9.82 -10.05 15.20
C ASP A 236 10.99 -9.28 14.56
N ALA A 237 12.15 -9.33 15.20
CA ALA A 237 13.33 -8.66 14.69
C ALA A 237 13.80 -9.23 13.34
N VAL A 238 13.58 -10.52 13.08
CA VAL A 238 13.97 -11.16 11.82
C VAL A 238 13.11 -10.63 10.67
N ARG A 239 11.79 -10.58 10.84
CA ARG A 239 10.84 -10.06 9.84
C ARG A 239 11.12 -8.58 9.52
N VAL A 240 11.45 -7.76 10.54
CA VAL A 240 11.88 -6.36 10.32
C VAL A 240 13.14 -6.30 9.46
N ARG A 241 14.16 -7.11 9.76
CA ARG A 241 15.41 -7.14 8.97
C ARG A 241 15.21 -7.60 7.54
N GLN A 242 14.30 -8.53 7.31
CA GLN A 242 13.93 -8.98 5.97
C GLN A 242 13.23 -7.87 5.18
N GLU A 243 12.27 -7.18 5.79
CA GLU A 243 11.61 -6.03 5.17
C GLU A 243 12.63 -4.95 4.78
N GLU A 244 13.50 -4.53 5.70
CA GLU A 244 14.56 -3.56 5.44
C GLU A 244 15.48 -3.98 4.29
N SER A 245 15.86 -5.26 4.25
CA SER A 245 16.69 -5.82 3.18
C SER A 245 15.97 -5.79 1.83
N THR A 246 14.68 -6.13 1.81
CA THR A 246 13.86 -6.11 0.60
C THR A 246 13.67 -4.70 0.08
N VAL A 247 13.33 -3.75 0.94
CA VAL A 247 13.20 -2.32 0.60
C VAL A 247 14.49 -1.80 -0.02
N LYS A 248 15.64 -2.09 0.61
CA LYS A 248 16.94 -1.65 0.10
C LYS A 248 17.33 -2.32 -1.23
N ALA A 249 17.10 -3.62 -1.35
CA ALA A 249 17.36 -4.35 -2.59
C ALA A 249 16.47 -3.87 -3.75
N SER A 250 15.28 -3.38 -3.45
CA SER A 250 14.35 -2.77 -4.41
C SER A 250 14.79 -1.37 -4.88
N GLY A 251 15.90 -0.83 -4.36
CA GLY A 251 16.37 0.52 -4.71
C GLY A 251 15.57 1.64 -4.04
N LEU A 252 14.86 1.31 -2.97
CA LEU A 252 14.15 2.28 -2.13
C LEU A 252 15.05 2.70 -0.97
N ASP A 253 15.04 4.00 -0.69
CA ASP A 253 15.56 4.55 0.56
C ASP A 253 14.39 4.81 1.52
N SER A 254 14.63 4.67 2.82
CA SER A 254 13.61 4.90 3.83
C SER A 254 14.07 5.82 4.96
N VAL A 255 13.13 6.52 5.58
CA VAL A 255 13.33 7.22 6.83
C VAL A 255 12.19 6.90 7.80
N VAL A 256 12.57 6.64 9.04
CA VAL A 256 11.65 6.31 10.12
C VAL A 256 11.80 7.34 11.23
N ALA A 257 10.68 7.84 11.73
CA ALA A 257 10.62 8.61 12.97
C ALA A 257 9.75 7.88 14.00
N VAL A 258 10.19 7.85 15.24
CA VAL A 258 9.47 7.23 16.34
C VAL A 258 9.39 8.18 17.54
N ALA A 259 8.30 8.09 18.30
CA ALA A 259 8.19 8.70 19.62
C ALA A 259 8.46 7.65 20.69
N ARG A 260 9.37 7.95 21.63
CA ARG A 260 9.70 7.11 22.78
C ARG A 260 9.19 7.76 24.05
N HIS A 261 8.51 7.00 24.89
CA HIS A 261 8.09 7.45 26.21
C HIS A 261 9.30 7.49 27.17
N ASP A 262 9.62 8.66 27.72
CA ASP A 262 10.86 8.89 28.47
C ASP A 262 10.92 8.11 29.78
N GLY A 263 9.78 7.91 30.43
CA GLY A 263 9.70 7.24 31.71
C GLY A 263 9.87 5.71 31.64
N THR A 264 9.41 5.07 30.54
CA THR A 264 9.45 3.61 30.37
C THR A 264 10.46 3.15 29.31
N GLY A 265 10.89 4.06 28.42
CA GLY A 265 11.70 3.72 27.25
C GLY A 265 10.93 3.03 26.11
N GLU A 266 9.61 2.87 26.25
CA GLU A 266 8.75 2.21 25.27
C GLU A 266 8.60 3.06 24.00
N LEU A 267 8.62 2.43 22.83
CA LEU A 267 8.30 3.07 21.57
C LEU A 267 6.77 3.21 21.47
N ALA A 268 6.28 4.43 21.38
CA ALA A 268 4.87 4.79 21.51
C ALA A 268 4.18 5.12 20.18
N ALA A 269 4.96 5.56 19.19
CA ALA A 269 4.45 5.87 17.85
C ALA A 269 5.57 5.74 16.83
N TYR A 270 5.22 5.51 15.56
CA TYR A 270 6.17 5.56 14.45
C TYR A 270 5.51 6.03 13.16
N THR A 271 6.34 6.46 12.22
CA THR A 271 5.96 6.73 10.84
C THR A 271 7.13 6.41 9.91
N VAL A 272 6.82 5.97 8.70
CA VAL A 272 7.80 5.60 7.68
C VAL A 272 7.55 6.41 6.41
N LEU A 273 8.60 6.95 5.81
CA LEU A 273 8.59 7.47 4.44
C LEU A 273 9.56 6.64 3.60
N THR A 274 9.17 6.33 2.37
CA THR A 274 10.03 5.69 1.38
C THR A 274 10.18 6.56 0.13
N HIS A 275 11.29 6.40 -0.58
CA HIS A 275 11.60 7.18 -1.77
C HIS A 275 12.33 6.33 -2.79
N ARG A 276 11.94 6.49 -4.07
CA ARG A 276 12.57 5.82 -5.20
C ARG A 276 13.53 6.78 -5.92
N GLY A 277 14.79 6.42 -6.02
CA GLY A 277 15.72 7.16 -6.86
C GLY A 277 15.34 7.20 -8.34
N ALA A 278 14.62 6.19 -8.83
CA ALA A 278 14.12 6.13 -10.21
C ALA A 278 12.94 7.07 -10.50
N THR A 279 12.16 7.45 -9.49
CA THR A 279 11.06 8.42 -9.58
C THR A 279 11.20 9.48 -8.49
N PRO A 280 12.25 10.34 -8.56
CA PRO A 280 12.69 11.19 -7.44
C PRO A 280 11.67 12.24 -7.02
N ALA A 281 10.66 12.52 -7.84
CA ALA A 281 9.64 13.53 -7.55
C ALA A 281 8.64 13.11 -6.46
N VAL A 282 8.54 11.80 -6.15
CA VAL A 282 7.49 11.27 -5.25
C VAL A 282 8.09 10.58 -4.05
N ILE A 283 7.61 10.94 -2.87
CA ILE A 283 7.82 10.24 -1.61
C ILE A 283 6.53 9.48 -1.27
N TYR A 284 6.65 8.29 -0.71
CA TYR A 284 5.52 7.51 -0.23
C TYR A 284 5.48 7.54 1.28
N GLN A 285 4.34 7.94 1.83
CA GLN A 285 4.05 7.84 3.25
C GLN A 285 3.43 6.48 3.48
N GLU A 286 4.23 5.62 4.04
CA GLU A 286 3.84 4.28 4.48
C GLU A 286 3.14 4.33 5.85
N ASP A 287 3.39 3.34 6.69
CA ASP A 287 2.81 3.21 8.02
C ASP A 287 2.89 4.48 8.87
N THR A 288 1.83 4.73 9.62
CA THR A 288 1.83 5.64 10.78
C THR A 288 0.94 5.07 11.85
N LEU A 289 1.50 4.79 13.01
CA LEU A 289 0.78 4.25 14.16
C LEU A 289 1.10 5.01 15.43
N VAL A 290 0.11 5.17 16.28
CA VAL A 290 0.27 5.51 17.71
C VAL A 290 -0.31 4.34 18.51
N ALA A 291 0.53 3.72 19.35
CA ALA A 291 0.11 2.62 20.21
C ALA A 291 -1.07 3.04 21.13
N PRO A 292 -2.06 2.16 21.37
CA PRO A 292 -3.30 2.51 22.07
C PRO A 292 -3.09 3.25 23.41
N GLY A 293 -2.14 2.78 24.23
CA GLY A 293 -1.83 3.39 25.52
C GLY A 293 -1.22 4.79 25.47
N HIS A 294 -0.83 5.26 24.27
CA HIS A 294 -0.16 6.55 24.06
C HIS A 294 -0.95 7.49 23.14
N ARG A 295 -2.21 7.17 22.84
CA ARG A 295 -3.11 8.04 22.07
C ARG A 295 -3.49 9.29 22.88
N GLY A 296 -3.89 10.35 22.20
CA GLY A 296 -4.26 11.63 22.82
C GLY A 296 -3.09 12.60 23.02
N HIS A 297 -1.84 12.17 22.83
CA HIS A 297 -0.63 12.99 22.98
C HIS A 297 -0.12 13.62 21.66
N ARG A 298 -0.91 13.62 20.60
CA ARG A 298 -0.55 14.13 19.26
C ARG A 298 0.76 13.58 18.65
N LEU A 299 1.19 12.39 19.08
CA LEU A 299 2.44 11.78 18.65
C LEU A 299 2.47 11.53 17.15
N GLY A 300 1.34 11.14 16.54
CA GLY A 300 1.24 10.94 15.09
C GLY A 300 1.62 12.19 14.28
N MET A 301 1.20 13.38 14.74
CA MET A 301 1.61 14.65 14.13
C MET A 301 3.11 14.89 14.27
N LEU A 302 3.66 14.68 15.47
CA LEU A 302 5.08 14.92 15.74
C LEU A 302 5.99 14.02 14.88
N VAL A 303 5.72 12.71 14.83
CA VAL A 303 6.55 11.79 14.03
C VAL A 303 6.47 12.10 12.53
N LYS A 304 5.28 12.47 12.01
CA LYS A 304 5.14 12.88 10.60
C LYS A 304 5.92 14.15 10.28
N ILE A 305 5.84 15.18 11.12
CA ILE A 305 6.61 16.44 10.91
C ILE A 305 8.11 16.17 10.97
N ALA A 306 8.57 15.38 11.93
CA ALA A 306 9.99 15.03 12.05
C ALA A 306 10.50 14.32 10.78
N ASN A 307 9.72 13.37 10.25
CA ASN A 307 10.08 12.66 9.03
C ASN A 307 10.01 13.55 7.78
N LEU A 308 9.02 14.42 7.65
CA LEU A 308 8.91 15.36 6.52
C LEU A 308 10.13 16.29 6.46
N ARG A 309 10.58 16.83 7.60
CA ARG A 309 11.78 17.66 7.63
C ARG A 309 13.04 16.87 7.28
N ARG A 310 13.15 15.62 7.75
CA ARG A 310 14.27 14.75 7.41
C ARG A 310 14.28 14.41 5.93
N ALA A 311 13.14 14.07 5.36
CA ALA A 311 12.96 13.80 3.94
C ALA A 311 13.31 15.00 3.07
N ALA A 312 12.89 16.22 3.46
CA ALA A 312 13.21 17.46 2.74
C ALA A 312 14.72 17.74 2.67
N GLY A 313 15.49 17.30 3.68
CA GLY A 313 16.95 17.41 3.67
C GLY A 313 17.68 16.33 2.86
N LEU A 314 17.04 15.18 2.64
CA LEU A 314 17.64 14.02 1.95
C LEU A 314 17.21 13.93 0.49
N TRP A 315 15.94 14.18 0.21
CA TRP A 315 15.29 13.97 -1.09
C TRP A 315 14.84 15.29 -1.69
N THR A 316 15.82 16.11 -2.06
CA THR A 316 15.64 17.51 -2.49
C THR A 316 14.87 17.67 -3.80
N ASP A 317 14.83 16.61 -4.63
CA ASP A 317 14.11 16.62 -5.91
C ASP A 317 12.64 16.19 -5.74
N ALA A 318 12.22 15.79 -4.54
CA ALA A 318 10.85 15.41 -4.27
C ALA A 318 9.92 16.63 -4.30
N THR A 319 8.83 16.51 -5.04
CA THR A 319 7.81 17.56 -5.20
C THR A 319 6.49 17.19 -4.53
N SER A 320 6.32 15.92 -4.12
CA SER A 320 5.10 15.45 -3.48
C SER A 320 5.32 14.29 -2.53
N VAL A 321 4.38 14.13 -1.59
CA VAL A 321 4.23 12.93 -0.75
C VAL A 321 2.85 12.34 -1.03
N MET A 322 2.79 11.04 -1.28
CA MET A 322 1.54 10.29 -1.48
C MET A 322 1.26 9.39 -0.28
N THR A 323 -0.01 9.21 0.04
CA THR A 323 -0.48 8.33 1.13
C THR A 323 -1.85 7.76 0.84
N TRP A 324 -2.18 6.63 1.47
CA TRP A 324 -3.49 5.97 1.43
C TRP A 324 -4.01 5.82 2.84
N ASN A 325 -5.28 6.08 3.04
CA ASN A 325 -5.91 5.92 4.37
C ASN A 325 -7.36 5.50 4.25
N ALA A 326 -7.72 4.48 4.99
CA ALA A 326 -9.11 4.07 5.17
C ALA A 326 -9.98 5.26 5.58
N ASN A 327 -11.14 5.42 4.96
CA ASN A 327 -12.04 6.55 5.22
C ASN A 327 -12.63 6.54 6.64
N GLU A 328 -12.57 5.41 7.33
CA GLU A 328 -12.91 5.27 8.75
C GLU A 328 -11.83 5.84 9.67
N ASN A 329 -10.59 5.96 9.21
CA ASN A 329 -9.47 6.43 10.00
C ASN A 329 -9.46 7.96 10.14
N ARG A 330 -10.52 8.49 10.77
CA ARG A 330 -10.74 9.94 10.93
C ARG A 330 -9.57 10.66 11.59
N HIS A 331 -8.86 9.99 12.51
CA HIS A 331 -7.70 10.58 13.19
C HIS A 331 -6.54 10.79 12.21
N MET A 332 -6.22 9.80 11.38
CA MET A 332 -5.16 9.93 10.41
C MET A 332 -5.51 10.92 9.31
N LEU A 333 -6.76 10.88 8.82
CA LEU A 333 -7.24 11.86 7.84
C LEU A 333 -7.16 13.30 8.38
N ALA A 334 -7.50 13.52 9.66
CA ALA A 334 -7.39 14.85 10.28
C ALA A 334 -5.94 15.34 10.36
N ILE A 335 -4.98 14.45 10.67
CA ILE A 335 -3.54 14.77 10.66
C ILE A 335 -3.10 15.15 9.24
N ASN A 336 -3.47 14.35 8.25
CA ASN A 336 -3.08 14.60 6.87
C ASN A 336 -3.67 15.90 6.32
N ILE A 337 -4.94 16.18 6.59
CA ILE A 337 -5.59 17.44 6.19
C ILE A 337 -4.88 18.64 6.84
N ALA A 338 -4.54 18.55 8.13
CA ALA A 338 -3.83 19.62 8.82
C ALA A 338 -2.43 19.89 8.24
N LEU A 339 -1.73 18.84 7.75
CA LEU A 339 -0.44 18.96 7.06
C LEU A 339 -0.59 19.51 5.63
N GLY A 340 -1.79 19.53 5.05
CA GLY A 340 -2.06 20.05 3.73
C GLY A 340 -2.23 18.99 2.64
N PHE A 341 -2.34 17.70 3.00
CA PHE A 341 -2.69 16.65 2.04
C PHE A 341 -4.06 16.90 1.42
N LYS A 342 -4.18 16.67 0.14
CA LYS A 342 -5.42 16.79 -0.63
C LYS A 342 -5.76 15.45 -1.28
N PRO A 343 -7.03 15.03 -1.29
CA PRO A 343 -7.43 13.83 -1.99
C PRO A 343 -7.03 13.88 -3.47
N SER A 344 -6.45 12.81 -3.97
CA SER A 344 -6.02 12.65 -5.39
C SER A 344 -6.64 11.42 -6.06
N GLY A 345 -7.25 10.53 -5.29
CA GLY A 345 -7.92 9.34 -5.78
C GLY A 345 -8.56 8.55 -4.65
N PHE A 346 -9.16 7.44 -5.02
CA PHE A 346 -9.70 6.45 -4.11
C PHE A 346 -9.17 5.07 -4.49
N GLU A 347 -9.15 4.18 -3.53
CA GLU A 347 -8.91 2.76 -3.74
C GLU A 347 -10.03 1.98 -3.08
N GLY A 348 -10.74 1.19 -3.88
CA GLY A 348 -11.78 0.31 -3.38
C GLY A 348 -11.19 -1.04 -3.00
N GLU A 349 -11.46 -1.49 -1.77
CA GLU A 349 -11.08 -2.79 -1.28
C GLU A 349 -12.24 -3.76 -1.39
N TRP A 350 -12.06 -4.76 -2.21
CA TRP A 350 -13.08 -5.70 -2.61
C TRP A 350 -12.80 -7.08 -2.05
N GLN A 351 -13.82 -7.72 -1.54
CA GLN A 351 -13.69 -9.10 -1.07
C GLN A 351 -14.83 -9.97 -1.58
N LYS A 352 -14.49 -11.22 -1.92
CA LYS A 352 -15.43 -12.28 -2.21
C LYS A 352 -15.13 -13.47 -1.31
N ARG A 353 -16.12 -13.90 -0.52
CA ARG A 353 -16.00 -15.10 0.33
C ARG A 353 -16.84 -16.21 -0.25
N LEU A 354 -16.29 -17.41 -0.23
CA LEU A 354 -17.06 -18.62 -0.52
C LEU A 354 -17.83 -19.00 0.73
N GLY A 355 -19.10 -19.30 0.55
CA GLY A 355 -20.00 -19.76 1.62
C GLY A 355 -19.73 -21.21 2.01
#